data_4d5e06673630eaec716b7a8a278776c1
#
_entry.id   4d5e06673630eaec716b7a8a278776c1
#
_cell.length_a   1.000
_cell.length_b   1.000
_cell.length_c   1.000
_cell.angle_alpha   90.00
_cell.angle_beta   90.00
_cell.angle_gamma   90.00
#
_symmetry.space_group_name_H-M   'P 1'
#
loop_
_entity.id
_entity.type
_entity.pdbx_description
1 polymer ?
#
loop_
_entity_poly.entity_id
_entity_poly.type
_entity_poly.pdbx_seq_one_letter_code
_entity_poly.pdbx_strand_id
1 'polypeptide(L)'
;MDNRMRKILSSLIAILAVANLEAQPHAPKLVVCITVDQLRGDYIEYFYNTFGERGFKRLMNEGVVYNNIRFEFSNIDQASAFATLFTGSNPCFSGIGSNFSYDFDRDREVSILNDPEYLGNYTKENYSPKNLFSSTIGDELKIASGGRSDVYAVAPDPESAILSAGHAANGAFWMDNLNGKWATTTYYKGIPWYVDRYNNGPEALSARIASMVWTPSLSMDKLNAFPYVLDEIPYRYTFNEKAIDCYPRLKTSPYINKEVNRLAIQFLEYGGFGTRSCPDMLSVTYYAGNFLGTQNKEYTREI
;
A
#
# COMPACT_ATOMS: atom_id res chain seq x y z
N MET A 1 36.29 51.08 22.47
CA MET A 1 35.32 50.07 22.96
C MET A 1 36.04 49.21 23.98
N ASP A 2 35.63 49.29 25.22
CA ASP A 2 36.27 48.70 26.40
C ASP A 2 36.33 47.16 26.26
N ASN A 3 37.42 46.55 26.69
CA ASN A 3 37.68 45.12 26.60
C ASN A 3 36.63 44.28 27.34
N ARG A 4 35.94 44.86 28.31
CA ARG A 4 34.79 44.28 28.99
C ARG A 4 33.53 44.24 28.08
N MET A 5 33.30 45.30 27.33
CA MET A 5 32.17 45.39 26.39
C MET A 5 32.32 44.41 25.21
N ARG A 6 33.55 44.20 24.72
CA ARG A 6 33.82 43.17 23.70
C ARG A 6 33.54 41.75 24.19
N LYS A 7 33.93 41.43 25.44
CA LYS A 7 33.67 40.11 26.04
C LYS A 7 32.18 39.85 26.26
N ILE A 8 31.42 40.87 26.68
CA ILE A 8 29.98 40.78 26.88
C ILE A 8 29.29 40.60 25.52
N LEU A 9 29.71 41.35 24.49
CA LEU A 9 29.13 41.24 23.16
C LEU A 9 29.43 39.88 22.49
N SER A 10 30.64 39.32 22.64
CA SER A 10 30.97 37.99 22.16
C SER A 10 30.24 36.88 22.92
N SER A 11 30.03 37.02 24.23
CA SER A 11 29.21 36.09 25.00
C SER A 11 27.73 36.13 24.60
N LEU A 12 27.20 37.31 24.31
CA LEU A 12 25.81 37.49 23.83
C LEU A 12 25.61 36.88 22.45
N ILE A 13 26.59 37.06 21.53
CA ILE A 13 26.57 36.48 20.20
C ILE A 13 26.70 34.96 20.28
N ALA A 14 27.53 34.42 21.18
CA ALA A 14 27.63 32.97 21.39
C ALA A 14 26.35 32.37 21.97
N ILE A 15 25.69 33.05 22.89
CA ILE A 15 24.38 32.63 23.46
C ILE A 15 23.27 32.70 22.39
N LEU A 16 23.24 33.75 21.56
CA LEU A 16 22.33 33.86 20.43
C LEU A 16 22.58 32.81 19.35
N ALA A 17 23.83 32.44 19.09
CA ALA A 17 24.17 31.38 18.15
C ALA A 17 23.75 29.98 18.66
N VAL A 18 23.82 29.73 19.97
CA VAL A 18 23.35 28.49 20.60
C VAL A 18 21.83 28.43 20.68
N ALA A 19 21.14 29.58 20.88
CA ALA A 19 19.67 29.63 20.89
C ALA A 19 19.01 29.40 19.53
N ASN A 20 19.77 29.58 18.44
CA ASN A 20 19.29 29.24 17.08
C ASN A 20 19.64 27.81 16.63
N LEU A 21 20.21 26.97 17.50
CA LEU A 21 20.17 25.53 17.34
C LEU A 21 18.76 25.03 17.74
N GLU A 22 17.75 25.50 17.01
CA GLU A 22 16.49 24.77 16.95
C GLU A 22 16.84 23.35 16.50
N ALA A 23 16.53 22.39 17.34
CA ALA A 23 16.68 20.99 17.00
C ALA A 23 15.97 20.78 15.66
N GLN A 24 16.73 20.59 14.59
CA GLN A 24 16.14 20.21 13.33
C GLN A 24 15.23 19.03 13.64
N PRO A 25 13.94 19.08 13.26
CA PRO A 25 13.05 17.97 13.52
C PRO A 25 13.75 16.72 13.00
N HIS A 26 14.03 15.76 13.88
CA HIS A 26 14.67 14.53 13.49
C HIS A 26 13.83 13.89 12.40
N ALA A 27 14.42 13.66 11.23
CA ALA A 27 13.74 12.94 10.16
C ALA A 27 13.16 11.62 10.72
N PRO A 28 11.93 11.26 10.37
CA PRO A 28 11.34 10.02 10.84
C PRO A 28 12.24 8.85 10.44
N LYS A 29 12.39 7.86 11.31
CA LYS A 29 13.18 6.65 11.00
C LYS A 29 12.46 5.70 10.05
N LEU A 30 11.15 5.77 10.02
CA LEU A 30 10.28 4.98 9.16
C LEU A 30 9.09 5.82 8.71
N VAL A 31 8.81 5.78 7.41
CA VAL A 31 7.58 6.31 6.80
C VAL A 31 6.72 5.12 6.39
N VAL A 32 5.51 5.05 6.89
CA VAL A 32 4.51 4.06 6.47
C VAL A 32 3.47 4.77 5.63
N CYS A 33 3.41 4.43 4.34
CA CYS A 33 2.39 4.92 3.42
C CYS A 33 1.24 3.92 3.40
N ILE A 34 0.07 4.30 3.91
CA ILE A 34 -1.13 3.46 3.88
C ILE A 34 -2.05 3.98 2.79
N THR A 35 -2.32 3.14 1.81
CA THR A 35 -3.30 3.39 0.75
C THR A 35 -4.48 2.45 0.91
N VAL A 36 -5.69 2.93 0.71
CA VAL A 36 -6.88 2.09 0.68
C VAL A 36 -7.52 2.24 -0.69
N ASP A 37 -7.27 1.24 -1.55
CA ASP A 37 -7.78 1.23 -2.91
C ASP A 37 -9.30 1.09 -2.93
N GLN A 38 -9.96 1.83 -3.83
CA GLN A 38 -11.40 1.90 -4.01
C GLN A 38 -12.20 2.37 -2.77
N LEU A 39 -11.56 2.99 -1.79
CA LEU A 39 -12.25 3.62 -0.67
C LEU A 39 -13.05 4.84 -1.17
N ARG A 40 -14.35 4.76 -1.08
CA ARG A 40 -15.22 5.91 -1.38
C ARG A 40 -15.06 6.99 -0.31
N GLY A 41 -14.99 8.24 -0.75
CA GLY A 41 -14.78 9.37 0.16
C GLY A 41 -15.86 9.51 1.24
N ASP A 42 -17.10 9.12 0.92
CA ASP A 42 -18.24 9.17 1.83
C ASP A 42 -18.25 8.03 2.87
N TYR A 43 -17.49 6.94 2.67
CA TYR A 43 -17.48 5.80 3.59
C TYR A 43 -16.94 6.16 4.98
N ILE A 44 -15.95 7.06 5.06
CA ILE A 44 -15.40 7.47 6.36
C ILE A 44 -16.46 8.18 7.20
N GLU A 45 -17.25 9.07 6.62
CA GLU A 45 -18.34 9.74 7.30
C GLU A 45 -19.50 8.79 7.62
N TYR A 46 -19.89 8.00 6.62
CA TYR A 46 -21.04 7.09 6.72
C TYR A 46 -20.83 6.02 7.80
N PHE A 47 -19.64 5.44 7.88
CA PHE A 47 -19.32 4.38 8.84
C PHE A 47 -18.64 4.90 10.12
N TYR A 48 -18.52 6.22 10.30
CA TYR A 48 -17.78 6.83 11.41
C TYR A 48 -18.15 6.25 12.79
N ASN A 49 -19.44 6.07 13.06
CA ASN A 49 -19.94 5.54 14.33
C ASN A 49 -19.63 4.05 14.55
N THR A 50 -19.25 3.32 13.52
CA THR A 50 -18.86 1.90 13.60
C THR A 50 -17.37 1.72 13.82
N PHE A 51 -16.55 2.75 13.54
CA PHE A 51 -15.11 2.68 13.73
C PHE A 51 -14.73 2.63 15.21
N GLY A 52 -13.72 1.81 15.52
CA GLY A 52 -13.05 1.86 16.80
C GLY A 52 -12.26 3.16 17.00
N GLU A 53 -11.81 3.43 18.22
CA GLU A 53 -11.05 4.65 18.56
C GLU A 53 -9.65 4.70 17.92
N ARG A 54 -9.14 3.56 17.46
CA ARG A 54 -7.89 3.44 16.68
C ARG A 54 -8.19 3.51 15.18
N GLY A 55 -7.16 3.55 14.34
CA GLY A 55 -7.34 3.61 12.89
C GLY A 55 -7.84 4.98 12.42
N PHE A 56 -8.90 5.04 11.63
CA PHE A 56 -9.40 6.29 11.03
C PHE A 56 -9.65 7.39 12.04
N LYS A 57 -10.36 7.11 13.15
CA LYS A 57 -10.62 8.12 14.20
C LYS A 57 -9.33 8.70 14.77
N ARG A 58 -8.37 7.84 15.08
CA ARG A 58 -7.09 8.29 15.61
C ARG A 58 -6.34 9.16 14.59
N LEU A 59 -6.26 8.72 13.31
CA LEU A 59 -5.58 9.47 12.26
C LEU A 59 -6.23 10.84 12.02
N MET A 60 -7.56 10.91 12.07
CA MET A 60 -8.30 12.17 11.92
C MET A 60 -8.10 13.12 13.11
N ASN A 61 -7.98 12.57 14.32
CA ASN A 61 -7.86 13.38 15.54
C ASN A 61 -6.42 13.84 15.81
N GLU A 62 -5.43 13.04 15.46
CA GLU A 62 -4.00 13.30 15.74
C GLU A 62 -3.25 13.82 14.51
N GLY A 63 -3.81 13.69 13.30
CA GLY A 63 -3.19 14.02 12.03
C GLY A 63 -3.78 15.26 11.35
N VAL A 64 -3.31 15.50 10.13
CA VAL A 64 -3.86 16.54 9.24
C VAL A 64 -4.72 15.86 8.19
N VAL A 65 -5.94 16.37 8.00
CA VAL A 65 -6.92 15.81 7.06
C VAL A 65 -7.08 16.76 5.86
N TYR A 66 -6.90 16.23 4.66
CA TYR A 66 -7.14 16.93 3.40
C TYR A 66 -8.43 16.40 2.76
N ASN A 67 -9.49 17.20 2.78
CA ASN A 67 -10.83 16.76 2.36
C ASN A 67 -11.11 16.92 0.85
N ASN A 68 -10.23 17.58 0.10
CA ASN A 68 -10.50 17.93 -1.29
C ASN A 68 -9.27 17.65 -2.18
N ILE A 69 -8.87 16.38 -2.24
CA ILE A 69 -7.83 15.94 -3.17
C ILE A 69 -8.52 15.42 -4.44
N ARG A 70 -8.03 15.83 -5.60
CA ARG A 70 -8.56 15.40 -6.91
C ARG A 70 -7.42 15.03 -7.84
N PHE A 71 -7.65 14.01 -8.64
CA PHE A 71 -6.82 13.74 -9.81
C PHE A 71 -7.24 14.68 -10.94
N GLU A 72 -6.28 15.25 -11.64
CA GLU A 72 -6.52 16.20 -12.74
C GLU A 72 -6.62 15.51 -14.12
N PHE A 73 -6.99 14.25 -14.16
CA PHE A 73 -7.20 13.47 -15.39
C PHE A 73 -8.45 12.61 -15.28
N SER A 74 -9.03 12.24 -16.42
CA SER A 74 -10.38 11.66 -16.48
C SER A 74 -10.43 10.15 -16.43
N ASN A 75 -9.41 9.47 -16.93
CA ASN A 75 -9.37 8.00 -16.95
C ASN A 75 -8.58 7.48 -15.75
N ILE A 76 -9.25 7.35 -14.61
CA ILE A 76 -8.62 6.91 -13.37
C ILE A 76 -8.88 5.41 -13.20
N ASP A 77 -7.82 4.63 -13.23
CA ASP A 77 -7.80 3.24 -12.81
C ASP A 77 -6.70 2.99 -11.77
N GLN A 78 -6.50 1.75 -11.36
CA GLN A 78 -5.55 1.43 -10.31
C GLN A 78 -4.13 1.87 -10.68
N ALA A 79 -3.62 1.53 -11.87
CA ALA A 79 -2.25 1.87 -12.25
C ALA A 79 -2.02 3.37 -12.35
N SER A 80 -2.92 4.09 -13.05
CA SER A 80 -2.79 5.55 -13.21
C SER A 80 -2.90 6.30 -11.89
N ALA A 81 -3.77 5.84 -10.98
CA ALA A 81 -3.93 6.43 -9.66
C ALA A 81 -2.69 6.21 -8.79
N PHE A 82 -2.16 4.98 -8.70
CA PHE A 82 -0.97 4.67 -7.90
C PHE A 82 0.28 5.38 -8.44
N ALA A 83 0.49 5.35 -9.77
CA ALA A 83 1.59 6.08 -10.38
C ALA A 83 1.52 7.58 -10.03
N THR A 84 0.36 8.21 -10.18
CA THR A 84 0.19 9.63 -9.86
C THR A 84 0.40 9.92 -8.37
N LEU A 85 -0.14 9.08 -7.49
CA LEU A 85 -0.01 9.27 -6.04
C LEU A 85 1.46 9.21 -5.57
N PHE A 86 2.22 8.26 -6.10
CA PHE A 86 3.58 8.01 -5.62
C PHE A 86 4.67 8.79 -6.38
N THR A 87 4.36 9.30 -7.59
CA THR A 87 5.30 10.17 -8.34
C THR A 87 4.96 11.66 -8.23
N GLY A 88 3.73 12.01 -7.83
CA GLY A 88 3.24 13.39 -7.92
C GLY A 88 3.06 13.88 -9.36
N SER A 89 3.06 12.99 -10.34
CA SER A 89 3.03 13.32 -11.78
C SER A 89 1.78 12.78 -12.45
N ASN A 90 1.17 13.57 -13.32
CA ASN A 90 0.04 13.11 -14.14
C ASN A 90 0.48 12.04 -15.16
N PRO A 91 -0.44 11.21 -15.68
CA PRO A 91 -0.15 10.13 -16.64
C PRO A 91 0.69 10.53 -17.85
N CYS A 92 0.53 11.74 -18.36
CA CYS A 92 1.34 12.25 -19.49
C CYS A 92 2.83 12.40 -19.18
N PHE A 93 3.21 12.51 -17.91
CA PHE A 93 4.60 12.58 -17.46
C PHE A 93 5.08 11.27 -16.86
N SER A 94 4.21 10.59 -16.11
CA SER A 94 4.56 9.31 -15.50
C SER A 94 4.60 8.14 -16.49
N GLY A 95 3.97 8.26 -17.66
CA GLY A 95 3.85 7.19 -18.65
C GLY A 95 2.76 6.16 -18.35
N ILE A 96 2.14 6.22 -17.17
CA ILE A 96 1.13 5.25 -16.73
C ILE A 96 -0.27 5.84 -16.87
N GLY A 97 -0.92 5.55 -18.01
CA GLY A 97 -2.26 6.05 -18.31
C GLY A 97 -3.38 5.07 -17.97
N SER A 98 -3.08 3.78 -17.88
CA SER A 98 -4.04 2.71 -17.58
C SER A 98 -3.34 1.45 -17.11
N ASN A 99 -4.11 0.49 -16.55
CA ASN A 99 -3.64 -0.85 -16.18
C ASN A 99 -3.11 -1.64 -17.40
N PHE A 100 -3.58 -1.30 -18.59
CA PHE A 100 -3.22 -1.98 -19.83
C PHE A 100 -2.74 -0.99 -20.87
N SER A 101 -1.85 -1.46 -21.75
CA SER A 101 -1.44 -0.81 -22.98
C SER A 101 -1.71 -1.73 -24.15
N TYR A 102 -1.86 -1.15 -25.35
CA TYR A 102 -2.06 -1.94 -26.56
C TYR A 102 -0.72 -2.23 -27.25
N ASP A 103 -0.39 -3.52 -27.39
CA ASP A 103 0.79 -3.98 -28.14
C ASP A 103 0.38 -4.12 -29.61
N PHE A 104 0.75 -3.15 -30.44
CA PHE A 104 0.42 -3.13 -31.87
C PHE A 104 1.11 -4.23 -32.68
N ASP A 105 2.26 -4.72 -32.23
CA ASP A 105 2.99 -5.78 -32.93
C ASP A 105 2.32 -7.15 -32.73
N ARG A 106 1.67 -7.32 -31.58
CA ARG A 106 1.00 -8.59 -31.20
C ARG A 106 -0.53 -8.49 -31.28
N ASP A 107 -1.05 -7.33 -31.64
CA ASP A 107 -2.49 -7.05 -31.78
C ASP A 107 -3.30 -7.45 -30.53
N ARG A 108 -2.82 -7.05 -29.35
CA ARG A 108 -3.47 -7.38 -28.07
C ARG A 108 -3.19 -6.38 -26.95
N GLU A 109 -4.07 -6.35 -25.98
CA GLU A 109 -3.81 -5.68 -24.71
C GLU A 109 -2.76 -6.46 -23.89
N VAL A 110 -1.85 -5.72 -23.28
CA VAL A 110 -0.85 -6.22 -22.34
C VAL A 110 -0.87 -5.37 -21.06
N SER A 111 -0.55 -5.98 -19.93
CA SER A 111 -0.39 -5.22 -18.69
C SER A 111 0.65 -4.13 -18.87
N ILE A 112 0.39 -2.94 -18.33
CA ILE A 112 1.34 -1.83 -18.34
C ILE A 112 2.65 -2.18 -17.61
N LEU A 113 2.62 -3.18 -16.74
CA LEU A 113 3.77 -3.67 -15.98
C LEU A 113 4.54 -4.77 -16.73
N ASN A 114 4.04 -5.26 -17.87
CA ASN A 114 4.64 -6.39 -18.56
C ASN A 114 6.08 -6.09 -18.99
N ASP A 115 7.00 -6.93 -18.53
CA ASP A 115 8.42 -6.84 -18.84
C ASP A 115 9.05 -8.24 -18.92
N PRO A 116 9.17 -8.81 -20.12
CA PRO A 116 9.68 -10.17 -20.31
C PRO A 116 11.16 -10.35 -19.94
N GLU A 117 11.88 -9.27 -19.60
CA GLU A 117 13.28 -9.39 -19.16
C GLU A 117 13.39 -9.94 -17.73
N TYR A 118 12.31 -9.89 -16.96
CA TYR A 118 12.30 -10.36 -15.57
C TYR A 118 11.36 -11.53 -15.37
N LEU A 119 11.75 -12.45 -14.51
CA LEU A 119 10.99 -13.65 -14.21
C LEU A 119 10.19 -13.49 -12.92
N GLY A 120 9.00 -14.09 -12.88
CA GLY A 120 8.19 -14.15 -11.69
C GLY A 120 8.80 -15.05 -10.60
N ASN A 121 8.69 -14.60 -9.36
CA ASN A 121 8.96 -15.38 -8.14
C ASN A 121 7.62 -15.64 -7.44
N TYR A 122 7.19 -16.88 -7.35
CA TYR A 122 5.87 -17.31 -6.88
C TYR A 122 4.71 -16.88 -7.78
N THR A 123 4.98 -16.43 -8.98
CA THR A 123 4.01 -16.07 -10.01
C THR A 123 4.54 -16.43 -11.39
N LYS A 124 3.65 -16.45 -12.37
CA LYS A 124 4.02 -16.58 -13.80
C LYS A 124 4.11 -15.20 -14.48
N GLU A 125 3.81 -14.15 -13.78
CA GLU A 125 3.81 -12.79 -14.29
C GLU A 125 5.23 -12.23 -14.33
N ASN A 126 5.55 -11.58 -15.44
CA ASN A 126 6.84 -10.96 -15.70
C ASN A 126 6.65 -9.44 -15.65
N TYR A 127 6.80 -8.85 -14.49
CA TYR A 127 6.45 -7.45 -14.24
C TYR A 127 7.63 -6.65 -13.72
N SER A 128 7.67 -5.38 -14.12
CA SER A 128 8.58 -4.37 -13.61
C SER A 128 7.95 -2.96 -13.72
N PRO A 129 8.53 -1.93 -13.09
CA PRO A 129 8.11 -0.53 -13.28
C PRO A 129 8.65 0.09 -14.59
N LYS A 130 9.03 -0.66 -15.59
CA LYS A 130 9.70 -0.23 -16.83
C LYS A 130 9.01 0.96 -17.51
N ASN A 131 7.68 0.96 -17.54
CA ASN A 131 6.89 1.99 -18.22
C ASN A 131 6.61 3.21 -17.33
N LEU A 132 7.05 3.20 -16.09
CA LEU A 132 6.98 4.35 -15.20
C LEU A 132 8.17 5.28 -15.51
N PHE A 133 7.92 6.48 -16.04
CA PHE A 133 8.97 7.40 -16.48
C PHE A 133 9.37 8.42 -15.41
N SER A 134 8.58 8.54 -14.36
CA SER A 134 8.86 9.44 -13.24
C SER A 134 9.33 8.65 -12.02
N SER A 135 10.26 9.22 -11.26
CA SER A 135 10.66 8.66 -9.97
C SER A 135 9.53 8.70 -8.95
N THR A 136 9.45 7.68 -8.11
CA THR A 136 8.54 7.67 -6.96
C THR A 136 9.18 8.34 -5.75
N ILE A 137 8.36 8.66 -4.74
CA ILE A 137 8.87 9.13 -3.44
C ILE A 137 9.86 8.12 -2.82
N GLY A 138 9.68 6.81 -3.07
CA GLY A 138 10.60 5.76 -2.65
C GLY A 138 11.94 5.82 -3.39
N ASP A 139 11.92 6.12 -4.69
CA ASP A 139 13.14 6.32 -5.50
C ASP A 139 13.93 7.55 -5.02
N GLU A 140 13.23 8.67 -4.77
CA GLU A 140 13.86 9.89 -4.24
C GLU A 140 14.46 9.67 -2.85
N LEU A 141 13.78 8.90 -1.99
CA LEU A 141 14.33 8.52 -0.69
C LEU A 141 15.61 7.68 -0.83
N LYS A 142 15.66 6.77 -1.81
CA LYS A 142 16.86 5.99 -2.13
C LYS A 142 17.99 6.89 -2.61
N ILE A 143 17.71 7.85 -3.48
CA ILE A 143 18.69 8.82 -3.97
C ILE A 143 19.22 9.66 -2.81
N ALA A 144 18.34 10.25 -2.01
CA ALA A 144 18.71 11.10 -0.87
C ALA A 144 19.52 10.37 0.20
N SER A 145 19.27 9.08 0.40
CA SER A 145 20.00 8.25 1.36
C SER A 145 21.29 7.63 0.80
N GLY A 146 21.60 7.83 -0.48
CA GLY A 146 22.71 7.13 -1.16
C GLY A 146 22.49 5.61 -1.22
N GLY A 147 21.24 5.17 -1.40
CA GLY A 147 20.84 3.77 -1.51
C GLY A 147 20.71 3.02 -0.17
N ARG A 148 20.89 3.70 0.97
CA ARG A 148 20.90 3.07 2.30
C ARG A 148 19.53 2.80 2.89
N SER A 149 18.51 3.57 2.51
CA SER A 149 17.12 3.36 2.92
C SER A 149 16.58 2.03 2.40
N ASP A 150 15.79 1.33 3.19
CA ASP A 150 14.98 0.24 2.69
C ASP A 150 13.59 0.75 2.28
N VAL A 151 13.19 0.36 1.07
CA VAL A 151 11.89 0.70 0.48
C VAL A 151 11.21 -0.59 0.06
N TYR A 152 10.05 -0.86 0.63
CA TYR A 152 9.24 -2.03 0.31
C TYR A 152 7.78 -1.66 0.12
N ALA A 153 7.08 -2.44 -0.70
CA ALA A 153 5.64 -2.32 -0.89
C ALA A 153 4.95 -3.68 -0.75
N VAL A 154 3.78 -3.67 -0.11
CA VAL A 154 2.90 -4.82 0.08
C VAL A 154 1.49 -4.42 -0.33
N ALA A 155 0.90 -5.13 -1.29
CA ALA A 155 -0.41 -4.80 -1.83
C ALA A 155 -1.17 -6.06 -2.29
N PRO A 156 -2.48 -6.00 -2.48
CA PRO A 156 -3.24 -7.09 -3.10
C PRO A 156 -2.80 -7.41 -4.53
N ASP A 157 -2.53 -6.38 -5.33
CA ASP A 157 -2.32 -6.46 -6.77
C ASP A 157 -0.97 -5.89 -7.20
N PRO A 158 -0.40 -6.36 -8.32
CA PRO A 158 0.92 -5.94 -8.78
C PRO A 158 0.98 -4.44 -9.13
N GLU A 159 -0.09 -3.85 -9.69
CA GLU A 159 -0.14 -2.44 -10.05
C GLU A 159 0.10 -1.57 -8.81
N SER A 160 -0.64 -1.82 -7.73
CA SER A 160 -0.49 -1.09 -6.47
C SER A 160 0.84 -1.36 -5.78
N ALA A 161 1.37 -2.59 -5.85
CA ALA A 161 2.66 -2.92 -5.25
C ALA A 161 3.84 -2.28 -6.00
N ILE A 162 3.94 -2.49 -7.30
CA ILE A 162 5.08 -2.07 -8.13
C ILE A 162 5.11 -0.54 -8.28
N LEU A 163 3.96 0.09 -8.55
CA LEU A 163 3.90 1.53 -8.78
C LEU A 163 4.05 2.34 -7.49
N SER A 164 3.77 1.76 -6.32
CA SER A 164 4.09 2.39 -5.05
C SER A 164 5.54 2.18 -4.60
N ALA A 165 6.16 1.07 -5.01
CA ALA A 165 7.55 0.77 -4.73
C ALA A 165 8.50 1.61 -5.59
N GLY A 166 8.24 1.72 -6.89
CA GLY A 166 9.09 2.39 -7.85
C GLY A 166 10.26 1.53 -8.35
N HIS A 167 11.28 2.21 -8.90
CA HIS A 167 12.40 1.59 -9.59
C HIS A 167 13.49 1.08 -8.62
N ALA A 168 13.81 1.86 -7.61
CA ALA A 168 14.95 1.62 -6.73
C ALA A 168 14.59 0.86 -5.45
N ALA A 169 13.33 0.42 -5.30
CA ALA A 169 12.87 -0.29 -4.12
C ALA A 169 13.63 -1.62 -3.91
N ASN A 170 13.67 -2.06 -2.66
CA ASN A 170 14.22 -3.36 -2.28
C ASN A 170 13.28 -4.50 -2.67
N GLY A 171 11.96 -4.23 -2.72
CA GLY A 171 10.96 -5.21 -3.11
C GLY A 171 9.53 -4.66 -3.21
N ALA A 172 8.75 -5.24 -4.09
CA ALA A 172 7.32 -5.08 -4.21
C ALA A 172 6.66 -6.46 -4.16
N PHE A 173 5.66 -6.62 -3.29
CA PHE A 173 5.01 -7.90 -3.05
C PHE A 173 3.51 -7.78 -3.23
N TRP A 174 2.96 -8.69 -4.03
CA TRP A 174 1.51 -8.83 -4.26
C TRP A 174 1.07 -10.28 -4.10
N MET A 175 -0.22 -10.49 -3.95
CA MET A 175 -0.76 -11.84 -3.87
C MET A 175 -1.00 -12.40 -5.28
N ASP A 176 -0.41 -13.53 -5.58
CA ASP A 176 -0.62 -14.23 -6.85
C ASP A 176 -2.03 -14.82 -6.96
N ASN A 177 -2.65 -14.64 -8.11
CA ASN A 177 -4.04 -15.06 -8.36
C ASN A 177 -4.22 -16.58 -8.48
N LEU A 178 -3.16 -17.33 -8.75
CA LEU A 178 -3.25 -18.77 -8.99
C LEU A 178 -2.94 -19.59 -7.73
N ASN A 179 -2.02 -19.11 -6.89
CA ASN A 179 -1.51 -19.90 -5.76
C ASN A 179 -1.66 -19.21 -4.41
N GLY A 180 -2.11 -17.93 -4.36
CA GLY A 180 -2.30 -17.15 -3.15
C GLY A 180 -1.02 -16.84 -2.37
N LYS A 181 0.15 -17.03 -2.98
CA LYS A 181 1.43 -16.67 -2.37
C LYS A 181 1.77 -15.21 -2.61
N TRP A 182 2.55 -14.65 -1.71
CA TRP A 182 3.15 -13.35 -1.91
C TRP A 182 4.25 -13.45 -2.96
N ALA A 183 4.00 -12.85 -4.09
CA ALA A 183 4.81 -12.88 -5.29
C ALA A 183 5.62 -11.60 -5.47
N THR A 184 6.67 -11.70 -6.24
CA THR A 184 7.51 -10.59 -6.73
C THR A 184 8.13 -11.02 -8.05
N THR A 185 9.04 -10.23 -8.61
CA THR A 185 9.85 -10.61 -9.78
C THR A 185 11.33 -10.44 -9.53
N THR A 186 12.14 -10.98 -10.43
CA THR A 186 13.61 -10.84 -10.40
C THR A 186 14.09 -9.41 -10.66
N TYR A 187 13.20 -8.49 -10.98
CA TYR A 187 13.49 -7.04 -11.01
C TYR A 187 14.01 -6.56 -9.65
N TYR A 188 13.40 -7.02 -8.58
CA TYR A 188 13.77 -6.70 -7.21
C TYR A 188 14.82 -7.67 -6.68
N LYS A 189 15.51 -7.30 -5.59
CA LYS A 189 16.67 -8.04 -5.04
C LYS A 189 16.39 -9.48 -4.58
N GLY A 190 15.15 -9.89 -4.56
CA GLY A 190 14.77 -11.22 -4.14
C GLY A 190 13.74 -11.23 -3.01
N ILE A 191 13.48 -12.42 -2.50
CA ILE A 191 12.46 -12.65 -1.48
C ILE A 191 13.11 -12.70 -0.11
N PRO A 192 12.74 -11.81 0.85
CA PRO A 192 13.19 -11.93 2.22
C PRO A 192 12.76 -13.28 2.84
N TRP A 193 13.61 -13.85 3.69
CA TRP A 193 13.38 -15.17 4.29
C TRP A 193 12.04 -15.28 5.04
N TYR A 194 11.57 -14.18 5.65
CA TYR A 194 10.30 -14.16 6.37
C TYR A 194 9.09 -14.19 5.43
N VAL A 195 9.21 -13.65 4.21
CA VAL A 195 8.18 -13.76 3.15
C VAL A 195 8.15 -15.20 2.62
N ASP A 196 9.32 -15.79 2.36
CA ASP A 196 9.42 -17.19 1.93
C ASP A 196 8.86 -18.14 2.98
N ARG A 197 9.21 -17.94 4.26
CA ARG A 197 8.65 -18.67 5.38
C ARG A 197 7.13 -18.52 5.47
N TYR A 198 6.60 -17.33 5.25
CA TYR A 198 5.16 -17.10 5.25
C TYR A 198 4.48 -17.88 4.11
N ASN A 199 5.04 -17.84 2.91
CA ASN A 199 4.51 -18.53 1.73
C ASN A 199 4.50 -20.07 1.86
N ASN A 200 5.43 -20.64 2.59
CA ASN A 200 5.65 -22.10 2.65
C ASN A 200 5.47 -22.70 4.04
N GLY A 201 5.22 -21.88 5.04
CA GLY A 201 5.04 -22.32 6.42
C GLY A 201 3.61 -22.74 6.75
N PRO A 202 3.35 -23.15 8.00
CA PRO A 202 2.02 -23.56 8.45
C PRO A 202 0.99 -22.43 8.43
N GLU A 203 1.45 -21.17 8.44
CA GLU A 203 0.61 -19.98 8.35
C GLU A 203 0.31 -19.56 6.90
N ALA A 204 0.78 -20.32 5.91
CA ALA A 204 0.51 -20.03 4.51
C ALA A 204 -1.00 -19.91 4.24
N LEU A 205 -1.38 -18.97 3.38
CA LEU A 205 -2.78 -18.80 3.03
C LEU A 205 -3.39 -20.07 2.45
N SER A 206 -2.65 -20.81 1.61
CA SER A 206 -3.08 -22.08 1.02
C SER A 206 -3.44 -23.15 2.08
N ALA A 207 -2.79 -23.12 3.24
CA ALA A 207 -3.10 -24.06 4.33
C ALA A 207 -4.36 -23.66 5.13
N ARG A 208 -4.81 -22.42 5.03
CA ARG A 208 -5.89 -21.86 5.86
C ARG A 208 -7.16 -21.56 5.10
N ILE A 209 -7.08 -21.30 3.78
CA ILE A 209 -8.17 -20.74 2.99
C ILE A 209 -9.43 -21.62 3.02
N ALA A 210 -9.27 -22.96 3.01
CA ALA A 210 -10.40 -23.89 3.06
C ALA A 210 -11.22 -23.80 4.37
N SER A 211 -10.59 -23.35 5.46
CA SER A 211 -11.25 -23.15 6.76
C SER A 211 -11.79 -21.73 6.97
N MET A 212 -11.49 -20.81 6.06
CA MET A 212 -11.92 -19.42 6.20
C MET A 212 -13.40 -19.27 5.86
N VAL A 213 -14.12 -18.62 6.77
CA VAL A 213 -15.54 -18.31 6.60
C VAL A 213 -15.73 -16.82 6.78
N TRP A 214 -16.21 -16.18 5.74
CA TRP A 214 -16.56 -14.76 5.81
C TRP A 214 -18.00 -14.61 6.31
N THR A 215 -18.12 -14.01 7.47
CA THR A 215 -19.37 -13.59 8.09
C THR A 215 -19.29 -12.10 8.41
N PRO A 216 -20.43 -11.40 8.57
CA PRO A 216 -20.43 -9.99 8.94
C PRO A 216 -19.59 -9.70 10.18
N SER A 217 -18.76 -8.66 10.11
CA SER A 217 -17.94 -8.20 11.24
C SER A 217 -18.77 -7.40 12.25
N LEU A 218 -19.84 -6.78 11.80
CA LEU A 218 -20.79 -6.03 12.62
C LEU A 218 -21.99 -6.88 12.98
N SER A 219 -22.56 -6.64 14.16
CA SER A 219 -23.86 -7.25 14.52
C SER A 219 -24.96 -6.79 13.57
N MET A 220 -25.95 -7.66 13.35
CA MET A 220 -27.11 -7.33 12.47
C MET A 220 -27.80 -6.04 12.86
N ASP A 221 -27.92 -5.74 14.15
CA ASP A 221 -28.49 -4.48 14.65
C ASP A 221 -27.74 -3.25 14.13
N LYS A 222 -26.42 -3.32 14.10
CA LYS A 222 -25.58 -2.24 13.55
C LYS A 222 -25.67 -2.15 12.03
N LEU A 223 -25.72 -3.29 11.33
CA LEU A 223 -25.90 -3.34 9.89
C LEU A 223 -27.29 -2.83 9.48
N ASN A 224 -28.32 -3.18 10.23
CA ASN A 224 -29.70 -2.73 9.99
C ASN A 224 -29.89 -1.22 10.20
N ALA A 225 -28.98 -0.54 10.89
CA ALA A 225 -28.99 0.91 10.99
C ALA A 225 -28.67 1.62 9.66
N PHE A 226 -28.13 0.90 8.67
CA PHE A 226 -27.85 1.48 7.35
C PHE A 226 -29.03 1.27 6.39
N PRO A 227 -29.44 2.31 5.61
CA PRO A 227 -30.64 2.27 4.79
C PRO A 227 -30.61 1.27 3.62
N TYR A 228 -29.51 0.57 3.42
CA TYR A 228 -29.30 -0.38 2.33
C TYR A 228 -29.29 -1.86 2.75
N VAL A 229 -29.69 -2.17 3.98
CA VAL A 229 -29.86 -3.57 4.40
C VAL A 229 -31.11 -4.14 3.73
N LEU A 230 -30.94 -5.19 2.94
CA LEU A 230 -32.04 -5.74 2.12
C LEU A 230 -32.59 -7.07 2.66
N ASP A 231 -31.81 -7.85 3.43
CA ASP A 231 -32.21 -9.17 3.88
C ASP A 231 -31.89 -9.43 5.34
N GLU A 232 -32.77 -10.17 6.02
CA GLU A 232 -32.60 -10.60 7.42
C GLU A 232 -31.69 -11.81 7.58
N ILE A 233 -31.23 -12.41 6.46
CA ILE A 233 -30.41 -13.61 6.50
C ILE A 233 -28.94 -13.23 6.75
N PRO A 234 -28.32 -13.80 7.78
CA PRO A 234 -26.89 -13.57 8.02
C PRO A 234 -26.06 -14.04 6.83
N TYR A 235 -25.30 -13.12 6.25
CA TYR A 235 -24.37 -13.43 5.18
C TYR A 235 -23.29 -14.40 5.67
N ARG A 236 -23.00 -15.42 4.85
CA ARG A 236 -21.93 -16.38 5.08
C ARG A 236 -21.33 -16.85 3.78
N TYR A 237 -20.02 -16.66 3.61
CA TYR A 237 -19.29 -17.11 2.44
C TYR A 237 -18.11 -18.01 2.82
N THR A 238 -17.91 -19.10 2.09
CA THR A 238 -16.79 -20.03 2.26
C THR A 238 -15.97 -20.10 0.99
N PHE A 239 -14.64 -20.06 1.14
CA PHE A 239 -13.74 -20.11 0.00
C PHE A 239 -13.52 -21.58 -0.41
N ASN A 240 -13.77 -21.87 -1.70
CA ASN A 240 -13.49 -23.18 -2.26
C ASN A 240 -12.05 -23.20 -2.79
N GLU A 241 -11.14 -23.86 -2.07
CA GLU A 241 -9.72 -23.94 -2.43
C GLU A 241 -9.44 -24.56 -3.80
N LYS A 242 -10.38 -25.37 -4.34
CA LYS A 242 -10.28 -26.02 -5.65
C LYS A 242 -10.81 -25.16 -6.78
N ALA A 243 -11.47 -24.04 -6.48
CA ALA A 243 -11.96 -23.14 -7.49
C ALA A 243 -10.80 -22.32 -8.08
N ILE A 244 -10.77 -22.16 -9.40
CA ILE A 244 -9.71 -21.41 -10.10
C ILE A 244 -9.69 -19.93 -9.70
N ASP A 245 -10.83 -19.40 -9.24
CA ASP A 245 -11.01 -18.02 -8.81
C ASP A 245 -10.97 -17.87 -7.27
N CYS A 246 -10.51 -18.87 -6.53
CA CYS A 246 -10.48 -18.84 -5.08
C CYS A 246 -9.70 -17.64 -4.52
N TYR A 247 -8.50 -17.41 -5.01
CA TYR A 247 -7.67 -16.29 -4.56
C TYR A 247 -8.14 -14.94 -5.12
N PRO A 248 -8.55 -14.80 -6.38
CA PRO A 248 -9.26 -13.60 -6.85
C PRO A 248 -10.47 -13.22 -6.00
N ARG A 249 -11.28 -14.18 -5.57
CA ARG A 249 -12.38 -13.94 -4.63
C ARG A 249 -11.91 -13.45 -3.27
N LEU A 250 -10.83 -14.04 -2.76
CA LEU A 250 -10.27 -13.60 -1.49
C LEU A 250 -9.72 -12.17 -1.58
N LYS A 251 -9.07 -11.80 -2.70
CA LYS A 251 -8.52 -10.46 -2.91
C LYS A 251 -9.58 -9.36 -2.84
N THR A 252 -10.79 -9.64 -3.28
CA THR A 252 -11.89 -8.68 -3.25
C THR A 252 -12.77 -8.80 -2.02
N SER A 253 -12.37 -9.62 -1.04
CA SER A 253 -13.02 -9.76 0.26
C SER A 253 -12.24 -9.04 1.37
N PRO A 254 -12.83 -8.77 2.55
CA PRO A 254 -12.12 -8.17 3.67
C PRO A 254 -10.90 -8.99 4.16
N TYR A 255 -10.83 -10.25 3.79
CA TYR A 255 -9.73 -11.13 4.21
C TYR A 255 -8.39 -10.76 3.57
N ILE A 256 -8.39 -10.16 2.38
CA ILE A 256 -7.14 -9.66 1.78
C ILE A 256 -6.47 -8.63 2.69
N ASN A 257 -7.24 -7.76 3.32
CA ASN A 257 -6.70 -6.75 4.23
C ASN A 257 -6.03 -7.37 5.45
N LYS A 258 -6.56 -8.50 5.93
CA LYS A 258 -5.93 -9.28 7.02
C LYS A 258 -4.60 -9.90 6.55
N GLU A 259 -4.56 -10.40 5.32
CA GLU A 259 -3.34 -11.00 4.76
C GLU A 259 -2.26 -9.93 4.47
N VAL A 260 -2.64 -8.79 3.88
CA VAL A 260 -1.75 -7.63 3.71
C VAL A 260 -1.18 -7.18 5.05
N ASN A 261 -2.03 -7.03 6.07
CA ASN A 261 -1.60 -6.62 7.40
C ASN A 261 -0.64 -7.62 8.04
N ARG A 262 -0.90 -8.93 7.89
CA ARG A 262 -0.01 -9.98 8.40
C ARG A 262 1.37 -9.90 7.76
N LEU A 263 1.44 -9.73 6.44
CA LEU A 263 2.73 -9.59 5.76
C LEU A 263 3.42 -8.28 6.14
N ALA A 264 2.70 -7.16 6.20
CA ALA A 264 3.27 -5.87 6.61
C ALA A 264 3.89 -5.95 8.01
N ILE A 265 3.24 -6.64 8.95
CA ILE A 265 3.80 -6.89 10.29
C ILE A 265 5.12 -7.70 10.20
N GLN A 266 5.22 -8.72 9.33
CA GLN A 266 6.48 -9.46 9.15
C GLN A 266 7.61 -8.54 8.68
N PHE A 267 7.32 -7.59 7.78
CA PHE A 267 8.29 -6.58 7.37
C PHE A 267 8.73 -5.70 8.54
N LEU A 268 7.80 -5.25 9.38
CA LEU A 268 8.12 -4.42 10.56
C LEU A 268 8.94 -5.18 11.62
N GLU A 269 8.63 -6.45 11.85
CA GLU A 269 9.29 -7.28 12.86
C GLU A 269 10.67 -7.77 12.42
N TYR A 270 10.81 -8.17 11.15
CA TYR A 270 12.02 -8.84 10.67
C TYR A 270 12.82 -8.02 9.63
N GLY A 271 12.24 -6.98 9.06
CA GLY A 271 12.87 -6.17 8.01
C GLY A 271 13.93 -5.17 8.50
N GLY A 272 14.07 -5.01 9.82
CA GLY A 272 15.04 -4.07 10.40
C GLY A 272 14.74 -2.60 10.13
N PHE A 273 13.50 -2.27 9.87
CA PHE A 273 13.05 -0.89 9.64
C PHE A 273 13.34 0.03 10.83
N GLY A 274 13.75 1.26 10.54
CA GLY A 274 14.00 2.29 11.54
C GLY A 274 15.26 2.09 12.38
N THR A 275 16.09 1.08 12.08
CA THR A 275 17.36 0.84 12.76
C THR A 275 18.53 1.62 12.14
N ARG A 276 18.34 2.12 10.92
CA ARG A 276 19.34 2.85 10.14
C ARG A 276 19.42 4.33 10.52
N SER A 277 20.47 4.99 10.05
CA SER A 277 20.66 6.45 10.21
C SER A 277 19.84 7.29 9.22
N CYS A 278 19.17 6.65 8.25
CA CYS A 278 18.32 7.28 7.26
C CYS A 278 16.88 6.71 7.39
N PRO A 279 15.87 7.44 6.92
CA PRO A 279 14.50 6.95 6.86
C PRO A 279 14.37 5.70 6.00
N ASP A 280 13.54 4.77 6.43
CA ASP A 280 13.04 3.66 5.62
C ASP A 280 11.59 3.92 5.21
N MET A 281 11.07 3.22 4.20
CA MET A 281 9.69 3.35 3.74
C MET A 281 9.02 2.00 3.54
N LEU A 282 7.82 1.86 4.08
CA LEU A 282 6.93 0.73 3.81
C LEU A 282 5.60 1.23 3.25
N SER A 283 5.31 0.88 2.00
CA SER A 283 3.99 1.10 1.40
C SER A 283 3.10 -0.10 1.65
N VAL A 284 1.90 0.13 2.15
CA VAL A 284 0.90 -0.90 2.46
C VAL A 284 -0.41 -0.51 1.82
N THR A 285 -0.91 -1.33 0.91
CA THR A 285 -2.19 -1.09 0.24
C THR A 285 -3.25 -2.05 0.73
N TYR A 286 -4.36 -1.50 1.18
CA TYR A 286 -5.59 -2.23 1.51
C TYR A 286 -6.63 -2.05 0.39
N TYR A 287 -7.66 -2.87 0.42
CA TYR A 287 -8.75 -2.86 -0.54
C TYR A 287 -10.09 -2.60 0.15
N ALA A 288 -10.91 -1.69 -0.39
CA ALA A 288 -12.24 -1.37 0.11
C ALA A 288 -13.30 -1.32 -1.02
N GLY A 289 -13.08 -2.12 -2.06
CA GLY A 289 -13.96 -2.17 -3.22
C GLY A 289 -15.02 -3.27 -3.15
N ASN A 290 -15.60 -3.58 -4.30
CA ASN A 290 -16.68 -4.56 -4.43
C ASN A 290 -16.12 -5.98 -4.57
N PHE A 291 -16.76 -6.94 -3.91
CA PHE A 291 -16.45 -8.35 -4.06
C PHE A 291 -16.62 -8.80 -5.52
N LEU A 292 -15.53 -9.15 -6.18
CA LEU A 292 -15.45 -9.50 -7.62
C LEU A 292 -16.13 -8.50 -8.56
N GLY A 293 -16.18 -7.22 -8.21
CA GLY A 293 -16.91 -6.23 -8.99
C GLY A 293 -18.40 -6.47 -9.09
N THR A 294 -18.95 -7.34 -8.24
CA THR A 294 -20.39 -7.64 -8.24
C THR A 294 -21.18 -6.43 -7.78
N GLN A 295 -22.34 -6.23 -8.37
CA GLN A 295 -23.30 -5.23 -7.88
C GLN A 295 -24.14 -5.77 -6.71
N ASN A 296 -23.78 -6.92 -6.17
CA ASN A 296 -24.50 -7.50 -5.05
C ASN A 296 -24.22 -6.68 -3.79
N LYS A 297 -25.25 -6.01 -3.32
CA LYS A 297 -25.21 -5.09 -2.17
C LYS A 297 -24.82 -5.76 -0.87
N GLU A 298 -25.02 -7.06 -0.73
CA GLU A 298 -24.65 -7.85 0.46
C GLU A 298 -23.15 -7.92 0.65
N TYR A 299 -22.40 -8.05 -0.45
CA TYR A 299 -20.94 -8.15 -0.39
C TYR A 299 -20.24 -6.80 -0.14
N THR A 300 -20.84 -5.71 -0.61
CA THR A 300 -20.26 -4.37 -0.52
C THR A 300 -20.22 -3.81 0.89
N ARG A 301 -21.04 -4.33 1.80
CA ARG A 301 -21.15 -3.82 3.17
C ARG A 301 -20.03 -4.26 4.09
N GLU A 302 -19.39 -5.37 3.76
CA GLU A 302 -18.35 -5.97 4.60
C GLU A 302 -16.92 -5.59 4.18
N ILE A 303 -16.76 -5.09 2.96
CA ILE A 303 -15.48 -4.63 2.45
C ILE A 303 -15.26 -3.19 2.83
#